data_a099b51e7fc187dbc795f27d13c6eb83
#
_entry.id   a099b51e7fc187dbc795f27d13c6eb83
#
_cell.length_a   1.000
_cell.length_b   1.000
_cell.length_c   1.000
_cell.angle_alpha   90.00
_cell.angle_beta   90.00
_cell.angle_gamma   90.00
#
_symmetry.space_group_name_H-M   'P 1'
#
loop_
_entity.id
_entity.type
_entity.pdbx_description
1 polymer ?
#
loop_
_entity_poly.entity_id
_entity_poly.type
_entity_poly.pdbx_seq_one_letter_code
_entity_poly.pdbx_strand_id
1 'polypeptide(L)'
;HNTITFLRIFLLIAFLILWETASRLHWIDSFFFSSPSMVAVYFLKMLKDGSFFVHTGITLFETLVSFALICILGIFSATLLWYYHPVAEVTEPYFVVLNSLPKSALAPLLIVWLGTGMNTIIIAGISVALFGSVINLYTCFKQVDEERCRLIYTLGGTRFDVYKKVILPSSVPG
;
A
#
# COMPACT_ATOMS: atom_id res chain seq x y z
N HIS A 1 8.31 18.29 28.25
CA HIS A 1 7.96 18.27 26.83
C HIS A 1 9.04 18.94 25.94
N ASN A 2 9.54 20.10 26.33
CA ASN A 2 10.52 20.86 25.55
C ASN A 2 11.88 20.16 25.38
N THR A 3 12.36 19.44 26.42
CA THR A 3 13.65 18.73 26.36
C THR A 3 13.64 17.58 25.36
N ILE A 4 12.54 16.84 25.29
CA ILE A 4 12.40 15.72 24.35
C ILE A 4 12.35 16.26 22.89
N THR A 5 11.61 17.34 22.68
CA THR A 5 11.53 18.00 21.36
C THR A 5 12.91 18.56 20.94
N PHE A 6 13.63 19.17 21.86
CA PHE A 6 15.00 19.63 21.63
C PHE A 6 15.94 18.51 21.22
N LEU A 7 15.92 17.39 21.95
CA LEU A 7 16.74 16.20 21.63
C LEU A 7 16.41 15.62 20.26
N ARG A 8 15.12 15.58 19.87
CA ARG A 8 14.70 15.11 18.54
C ARG A 8 15.24 16.02 17.43
N ILE A 9 15.14 17.34 17.60
CA ILE A 9 15.66 18.30 16.63
C ILE A 9 17.17 18.23 16.55
N PHE A 10 17.86 18.12 17.69
CA PHE A 10 19.31 17.97 17.75
C PHE A 10 19.78 16.70 17.02
N LEU A 11 19.14 15.55 17.23
CA LEU A 11 19.46 14.32 16.52
C LEU A 11 19.25 14.45 15.01
N LEU A 12 18.18 15.08 14.57
CA LEU A 12 17.94 15.33 13.15
C LEU A 12 19.02 16.21 12.53
N ILE A 13 19.36 17.32 13.19
CA ILE A 13 20.40 18.24 12.71
C ILE A 13 21.78 17.55 12.70
N ALA A 14 22.12 16.81 13.76
CA ALA A 14 23.35 16.05 13.84
C ALA A 14 23.46 15.01 12.72
N PHE A 15 22.37 14.29 12.41
CA PHE A 15 22.31 13.37 11.30
C PHE A 15 22.54 14.05 9.95
N LEU A 16 21.88 15.20 9.70
CA LEU A 16 22.03 15.94 8.44
C LEU A 16 23.46 16.48 8.27
N ILE A 17 24.08 16.96 9.35
CA ILE A 17 25.46 17.43 9.32
C ILE A 17 26.41 16.26 9.04
N LEU A 18 26.21 15.12 9.70
CA LEU A 18 27.02 13.92 9.51
C LEU A 18 26.89 13.38 8.08
N TRP A 19 25.69 13.37 7.51
CA TRP A 19 25.47 12.98 6.13
C TRP A 19 26.13 13.93 5.14
N GLU A 20 25.99 15.24 5.31
CA GLU A 20 26.65 16.26 4.48
C GLU A 20 28.17 16.12 4.54
N THR A 21 28.75 15.98 5.75
CA THR A 21 30.19 15.86 5.93
C THR A 21 30.74 14.56 5.36
N ALA A 22 30.03 13.43 5.56
CA ALA A 22 30.44 12.14 5.01
C ALA A 22 30.45 12.14 3.47
N SER A 23 29.48 12.83 2.84
CA SER A 23 29.43 12.99 1.39
C SER A 23 30.56 13.91 0.89
N ARG A 24 30.83 15.04 1.56
CA ARG A 24 31.92 15.96 1.18
C ARG A 24 33.33 15.40 1.38
N LEU A 25 33.51 14.59 2.42
CA LEU A 25 34.78 13.92 2.69
C LEU A 25 35.00 12.66 1.85
N HIS A 26 34.05 12.36 0.92
CA HIS A 26 34.07 11.13 0.10
C HIS A 26 34.13 9.82 0.91
N TRP A 27 33.63 9.82 2.16
CA TRP A 27 33.45 8.62 2.96
C TRP A 27 32.34 7.72 2.40
N ILE A 28 31.34 8.39 1.76
CA ILE A 28 30.29 7.74 1.02
C ILE A 28 30.29 8.27 -0.42
N ASP A 29 29.98 7.40 -1.37
CA ASP A 29 29.88 7.79 -2.78
C ASP A 29 28.67 8.68 -3.00
N SER A 30 28.93 9.94 -3.39
CA SER A 30 27.88 10.93 -3.65
C SER A 30 26.95 10.54 -4.79
N PHE A 31 27.37 9.65 -5.69
CA PHE A 31 26.53 9.14 -6.77
C PHE A 31 25.38 8.27 -6.24
N PHE A 32 25.66 7.41 -5.25
CA PHE A 32 24.65 6.54 -4.66
C PHE A 32 23.88 7.19 -3.51
N PHE A 33 24.57 7.94 -2.67
CA PHE A 33 24.00 8.44 -1.41
C PHE A 33 23.64 9.92 -1.43
N SER A 34 24.10 10.70 -2.45
CA SER A 34 23.86 12.12 -2.55
C SER A 34 24.33 12.91 -1.30
N SER A 35 23.84 14.12 -1.11
CA SER A 35 23.99 14.91 0.11
C SER A 35 22.77 15.82 0.32
N PRO A 36 22.48 16.27 1.54
CA PRO A 36 21.38 17.22 1.82
C PRO A 36 21.41 18.45 0.93
N SER A 37 22.59 19.03 0.71
CA SER A 37 22.76 20.19 -0.15
C SER A 37 22.43 19.90 -1.62
N MET A 38 22.87 18.76 -2.14
CA MET A 38 22.54 18.32 -3.51
C MET A 38 21.05 18.09 -3.68
N VAL A 39 20.42 17.40 -2.73
CA VAL A 39 18.97 17.16 -2.75
C VAL A 39 18.21 18.49 -2.77
N ALA A 40 18.61 19.46 -1.93
CA ALA A 40 17.97 20.78 -1.89
C ALA A 40 18.12 21.55 -3.23
N VAL A 41 19.30 21.51 -3.83
CA VAL A 41 19.56 22.15 -5.13
C VAL A 41 18.71 21.51 -6.24
N TYR A 42 18.67 20.18 -6.32
CA TYR A 42 17.85 19.48 -7.31
C TYR A 42 16.37 19.74 -7.11
N PHE A 43 15.89 19.74 -5.87
CA PHE A 43 14.51 20.06 -5.55
C PHE A 43 14.11 21.46 -6.03
N LEU A 44 14.94 22.46 -5.73
CA LEU A 44 14.71 23.81 -6.20
C LEU A 44 14.75 23.94 -7.73
N LYS A 45 15.61 23.17 -8.40
CA LYS A 45 15.64 23.09 -9.86
C LYS A 45 14.34 22.51 -10.41
N MET A 46 13.86 21.39 -9.86
CA MET A 46 12.62 20.77 -10.26
C MET A 46 11.39 21.65 -10.04
N LEU A 47 11.42 22.49 -9.00
CA LEU A 47 10.35 23.49 -8.78
C LEU A 47 10.39 24.58 -9.84
N LYS A 48 11.59 25.05 -10.23
CA LYS A 48 11.75 26.14 -11.20
C LYS A 48 11.39 25.72 -12.64
N ASP A 49 11.74 24.51 -13.03
CA ASP A 49 11.44 23.97 -14.36
C ASP A 49 10.05 23.31 -14.48
N GLY A 50 9.32 23.25 -13.35
CA GLY A 50 7.97 22.68 -13.31
C GLY A 50 7.91 21.16 -13.32
N SER A 51 9.02 20.45 -13.45
CA SER A 51 9.08 18.98 -13.51
C SER A 51 8.57 18.32 -12.24
N PHE A 52 8.74 18.99 -11.08
CA PHE A 52 8.19 18.53 -9.81
C PHE A 52 6.68 18.29 -9.87
N PHE A 53 5.93 19.24 -10.42
CA PHE A 53 4.47 19.13 -10.52
C PHE A 53 4.03 18.04 -11.49
N VAL A 54 4.76 17.88 -12.59
CA VAL A 54 4.51 16.83 -13.59
C VAL A 54 4.73 15.45 -12.97
N HIS A 55 5.88 15.22 -12.35
CA HIS A 55 6.18 13.93 -11.71
C HIS A 55 5.25 13.63 -10.53
N THR A 56 4.93 14.63 -9.71
CA THR A 56 3.97 14.47 -8.62
C THR A 56 2.58 14.12 -9.16
N GLY A 57 2.13 14.78 -10.22
CA GLY A 57 0.84 14.48 -10.87
C GLY A 57 0.77 13.06 -11.42
N ILE A 58 1.83 12.61 -12.10
CA ILE A 58 1.92 11.23 -12.61
C ILE A 58 1.87 10.23 -11.46
N THR A 59 2.70 10.41 -10.43
CA THR A 59 2.74 9.51 -9.26
C THR A 59 1.39 9.48 -8.52
N LEU A 60 0.74 10.63 -8.37
CA LEU A 60 -0.58 10.70 -7.77
C LEU A 60 -1.62 9.93 -8.57
N PHE A 61 -1.61 10.10 -9.90
CA PHE A 61 -2.49 9.37 -10.80
C PHE A 61 -2.25 7.85 -10.71
N GLU A 62 -1.01 7.39 -10.80
CA GLU A 62 -0.63 5.98 -10.68
C GLU A 62 -1.09 5.39 -9.33
N THR A 63 -0.90 6.14 -8.26
CA THR A 63 -1.31 5.74 -6.90
C THR A 63 -2.83 5.63 -6.79
N LEU A 64 -3.58 6.61 -7.28
CA LEU A 64 -5.03 6.61 -7.23
C LEU A 64 -5.64 5.48 -8.08
N VAL A 65 -5.09 5.24 -9.27
CA VAL A 65 -5.53 4.14 -10.13
C VAL A 65 -5.24 2.79 -9.47
N SER A 66 -4.02 2.60 -8.95
CA SER A 66 -3.66 1.38 -8.22
C SER A 66 -4.55 1.15 -7.02
N PHE A 67 -4.79 2.19 -6.22
CA PHE A 67 -5.68 2.14 -5.07
C PHE A 67 -7.11 1.75 -5.43
N ALA A 68 -7.67 2.40 -6.46
CA ALA A 68 -9.03 2.09 -6.94
C ALA A 68 -9.13 0.63 -7.40
N LEU A 69 -8.14 0.14 -8.16
CA LEU A 69 -8.09 -1.24 -8.61
C LEU A 69 -7.94 -2.23 -7.43
N ILE A 70 -7.10 -1.92 -6.45
CA ILE A 70 -6.97 -2.73 -5.23
C ILE A 70 -8.28 -2.80 -4.46
N CYS A 71 -8.98 -1.68 -4.30
CA CYS A 71 -10.29 -1.66 -3.65
C CYS A 71 -11.31 -2.51 -4.40
N ILE A 72 -11.44 -2.33 -5.71
CA ILE A 72 -12.40 -3.07 -6.55
C ILE A 72 -12.10 -4.57 -6.52
N LEU A 73 -10.86 -4.95 -6.83
CA LEU A 73 -10.45 -6.35 -6.88
C LEU A 73 -10.43 -6.99 -5.48
N GLY A 74 -10.03 -6.23 -4.46
CA GLY A 74 -10.01 -6.68 -3.06
C GLY A 74 -11.40 -6.99 -2.54
N ILE A 75 -12.35 -6.06 -2.69
CA ILE A 75 -13.74 -6.24 -2.27
C ILE A 75 -14.37 -7.39 -3.06
N PHE A 76 -14.17 -7.43 -4.38
CA PHE A 76 -14.70 -8.50 -5.23
C PHE A 76 -14.18 -9.87 -4.79
N SER A 77 -12.87 -10.01 -4.62
CA SER A 77 -12.25 -11.28 -4.21
C SER A 77 -12.69 -11.69 -2.80
N ALA A 78 -12.66 -10.77 -1.82
CA ALA A 78 -13.11 -11.07 -0.45
C ALA A 78 -14.59 -11.46 -0.40
N THR A 79 -15.44 -10.81 -1.20
CA THR A 79 -16.86 -11.18 -1.32
C THR A 79 -17.03 -12.54 -1.91
N LEU A 80 -16.27 -12.88 -2.95
CA LEU A 80 -16.31 -14.23 -3.56
C LEU A 80 -15.90 -15.30 -2.56
N LEU A 81 -14.84 -15.06 -1.79
CA LEU A 81 -14.38 -15.99 -0.75
C LEU A 81 -15.41 -16.16 0.37
N TRP A 82 -16.05 -15.08 0.78
CA TRP A 82 -17.11 -15.14 1.78
C TRP A 82 -18.36 -15.90 1.26
N TYR A 83 -18.68 -15.72 -0.02
CA TYR A 83 -19.84 -16.36 -0.64
C TYR A 83 -19.61 -17.87 -0.87
N TYR A 84 -18.40 -18.27 -1.26
CA TYR A 84 -18.04 -19.64 -1.59
C TYR A 84 -16.98 -20.17 -0.61
N HIS A 85 -17.43 -20.67 0.54
CA HIS A 85 -16.56 -21.18 1.60
C HIS A 85 -15.54 -22.23 1.12
N PRO A 86 -15.88 -23.24 0.27
CA PRO A 86 -14.90 -24.19 -0.22
C PRO A 86 -13.78 -23.55 -1.06
N VAL A 87 -14.10 -22.49 -1.80
CA VAL A 87 -13.11 -21.72 -2.57
C VAL A 87 -12.17 -21.01 -1.62
N ALA A 88 -12.71 -20.44 -0.53
CA ALA A 88 -11.90 -19.77 0.48
C ALA A 88 -10.92 -20.72 1.15
N GLU A 89 -11.35 -21.89 1.59
CA GLU A 89 -10.48 -22.90 2.24
C GLU A 89 -9.31 -23.32 1.35
N VAL A 90 -9.54 -23.44 0.03
CA VAL A 90 -8.50 -23.80 -0.92
C VAL A 90 -7.57 -22.65 -1.23
N THR A 91 -8.09 -21.42 -1.36
CA THR A 91 -7.32 -20.27 -1.88
C THR A 91 -6.64 -19.45 -0.77
N GLU A 92 -7.15 -19.45 0.46
CA GLU A 92 -6.60 -18.70 1.60
C GLU A 92 -5.09 -18.95 1.81
N PRO A 93 -4.57 -20.19 1.80
CA PRO A 93 -3.14 -20.45 1.93
C PRO A 93 -2.31 -19.82 0.80
N TYR A 94 -2.83 -19.82 -0.42
CA TYR A 94 -2.13 -19.19 -1.55
C TYR A 94 -2.04 -17.68 -1.43
N PHE A 95 -3.10 -17.02 -0.96
CA PHE A 95 -3.07 -15.58 -0.69
C PHE A 95 -2.04 -15.25 0.39
N VAL A 96 -1.93 -16.07 1.45
CA VAL A 96 -0.93 -15.89 2.51
C VAL A 96 0.49 -16.02 1.95
N VAL A 97 0.76 -17.04 1.13
CA VAL A 97 2.06 -17.23 0.48
C VAL A 97 2.40 -16.06 -0.43
N LEU A 98 1.47 -15.64 -1.29
CA LEU A 98 1.67 -14.52 -2.21
C LEU A 98 1.90 -13.19 -1.46
N ASN A 99 1.21 -12.99 -0.33
CA ASN A 99 1.43 -11.82 0.51
C ASN A 99 2.79 -11.84 1.22
N SER A 100 3.36 -13.02 1.45
CA SER A 100 4.65 -13.21 2.12
C SER A 100 5.86 -13.05 1.19
N LEU A 101 5.64 -12.99 -0.12
CA LEU A 101 6.72 -12.80 -1.10
C LEU A 101 7.45 -11.47 -0.85
N PRO A 102 8.79 -11.44 -0.98
CA PRO A 102 9.57 -10.20 -0.83
C PRO A 102 9.23 -9.24 -1.98
N LYS A 103 8.39 -8.25 -1.66
CA LYS A 103 7.83 -7.29 -2.62
C LYS A 103 8.90 -6.48 -3.34
N SER A 104 10.02 -6.21 -2.66
CA SER A 104 11.18 -5.55 -3.25
C SER A 104 11.85 -6.35 -4.38
N ALA A 105 11.77 -7.68 -4.33
CA ALA A 105 12.31 -8.54 -5.38
C ALA A 105 11.40 -8.60 -6.63
N LEU A 106 10.11 -8.29 -6.48
CA LEU A 106 9.17 -8.28 -7.61
C LEU A 106 9.37 -7.08 -8.53
N ALA A 107 9.83 -5.94 -8.02
CA ALA A 107 9.98 -4.73 -8.82
C ALA A 107 10.96 -4.89 -10.00
N PRO A 108 12.20 -5.41 -9.82
CA PRO A 108 13.11 -5.67 -10.95
C PRO A 108 12.52 -6.66 -11.96
N LEU A 109 11.84 -7.70 -11.48
CA LEU A 109 11.23 -8.73 -12.35
C LEU A 109 10.11 -8.12 -13.21
N LEU A 110 9.27 -7.29 -12.63
CA LEU A 110 8.21 -6.59 -13.35
C LEU A 110 8.77 -5.62 -14.41
N ILE A 111 9.86 -4.92 -14.08
CA ILE A 111 10.55 -4.04 -15.05
C ILE A 111 11.08 -4.82 -16.23
N VAL A 112 11.67 -6.00 -16.01
CA VAL A 112 12.18 -6.87 -17.09
C VAL A 112 11.04 -7.40 -17.96
N TRP A 113 9.89 -7.74 -17.38
CA TRP A 113 8.77 -8.32 -18.13
C TRP A 113 7.89 -7.29 -18.83
N LEU A 114 7.61 -6.17 -18.18
CA LEU A 114 6.63 -5.17 -18.62
C LEU A 114 7.29 -3.88 -19.12
N GLY A 115 8.61 -3.75 -18.93
CA GLY A 115 9.34 -2.52 -19.24
C GLY A 115 9.21 -1.46 -18.16
N THR A 116 9.76 -0.28 -18.45
CA THR A 116 9.65 0.89 -17.58
C THR A 116 8.48 1.76 -18.03
N GLY A 117 7.44 1.89 -17.21
CA GLY A 117 6.29 2.71 -17.56
C GLY A 117 5.21 2.70 -16.50
N MET A 118 4.18 3.52 -16.71
CA MET A 118 3.04 3.69 -15.81
C MET A 118 2.34 2.35 -15.50
N ASN A 119 2.13 1.51 -16.51
CA ASN A 119 1.49 0.20 -16.31
C ASN A 119 2.27 -0.69 -15.35
N THR A 120 3.59 -0.69 -15.44
CA THR A 120 4.46 -1.48 -14.56
C THR A 120 4.37 -1.01 -13.13
N ILE A 121 4.30 0.30 -12.89
CA ILE A 121 4.16 0.90 -11.56
C ILE A 121 2.80 0.55 -10.97
N ILE A 122 1.72 0.65 -11.75
CA ILE A 122 0.37 0.29 -11.32
C ILE A 122 0.30 -1.20 -10.95
N ILE A 123 0.82 -2.09 -11.80
CA ILE A 123 0.85 -3.54 -11.54
C ILE A 123 1.69 -3.87 -10.31
N ALA A 124 2.85 -3.20 -10.14
CA ALA A 124 3.66 -3.33 -8.94
C ALA A 124 2.88 -2.92 -7.69
N GLY A 125 2.20 -1.77 -7.71
CA GLY A 125 1.35 -1.30 -6.62
C GLY A 125 0.26 -2.31 -6.26
N ILE A 126 -0.45 -2.85 -7.26
CA ILE A 126 -1.47 -3.87 -7.06
C ILE A 126 -0.86 -5.13 -6.44
N SER A 127 0.25 -5.64 -6.97
CA SER A 127 0.89 -6.87 -6.47
C SER A 127 1.38 -6.75 -5.02
N VAL A 128 1.74 -5.53 -4.59
CA VAL A 128 2.17 -5.26 -3.21
C VAL A 128 1.01 -5.30 -2.22
N ALA A 129 -0.15 -4.77 -2.57
CA ALA A 129 -1.21 -4.50 -1.60
C ALA A 129 -2.44 -5.42 -1.74
N LEU A 130 -2.70 -5.97 -2.94
CA LEU A 130 -3.94 -6.71 -3.21
C LEU A 130 -4.11 -7.92 -2.29
N PHE A 131 -3.09 -8.77 -2.18
CA PHE A 131 -3.20 -10.02 -1.41
C PHE A 131 -3.45 -9.75 0.08
N GLY A 132 -2.74 -8.79 0.65
CA GLY A 132 -2.95 -8.37 2.04
C GLY A 132 -4.34 -7.77 2.25
N SER A 133 -4.82 -6.94 1.32
CA SER A 133 -6.15 -6.35 1.38
C SER A 133 -7.26 -7.40 1.32
N VAL A 134 -7.12 -8.41 0.44
CA VAL A 134 -8.09 -9.52 0.34
C VAL A 134 -8.16 -10.30 1.64
N ILE A 135 -7.00 -10.67 2.22
CA ILE A 135 -6.94 -11.40 3.49
C ILE A 135 -7.60 -10.60 4.61
N ASN A 136 -7.26 -9.31 4.73
CA ASN A 136 -7.82 -8.44 5.76
C ASN A 136 -9.34 -8.31 5.63
N LEU A 137 -9.83 -7.99 4.44
CA LEU A 137 -11.27 -7.86 4.19
C LEU A 137 -12.01 -9.18 4.45
N TYR A 138 -11.48 -10.30 3.98
CA TYR A 138 -12.07 -11.61 4.22
C TYR A 138 -12.11 -11.96 5.72
N THR A 139 -11.05 -11.64 6.46
CA THR A 139 -11.00 -11.81 7.92
C THR A 139 -12.05 -10.94 8.62
N CYS A 140 -12.19 -9.67 8.21
CA CYS A 140 -13.24 -8.79 8.72
C CYS A 140 -14.63 -9.37 8.44
N PHE A 141 -14.87 -9.92 7.24
CA PHE A 141 -16.15 -10.56 6.91
C PHE A 141 -16.45 -11.78 7.78
N LYS A 142 -15.42 -12.58 8.13
CA LYS A 142 -15.55 -13.74 9.03
C LYS A 142 -15.80 -13.35 10.50
N GLN A 143 -15.34 -12.20 10.93
CA GLN A 143 -15.48 -11.72 12.32
C GLN A 143 -16.85 -11.11 12.61
N VAL A 144 -17.67 -10.92 11.60
CA VAL A 144 -19.03 -10.39 11.80
C VAL A 144 -19.86 -11.39 12.59
N ASP A 145 -20.57 -10.88 13.59
CA ASP A 145 -21.38 -11.65 14.53
C ASP A 145 -22.44 -12.51 13.81
N GLU A 146 -22.36 -13.81 14.01
CA GLU A 146 -23.31 -14.76 13.42
C GLU A 146 -24.75 -14.51 13.87
N GLU A 147 -24.97 -13.99 15.07
CA GLU A 147 -26.32 -13.70 15.57
C GLU A 147 -26.99 -12.61 14.72
N ARG A 148 -26.22 -11.59 14.30
CA ARG A 148 -26.72 -10.56 13.38
C ARG A 148 -27.07 -11.13 12.02
N CYS A 149 -26.27 -12.06 11.53
CA CYS A 149 -26.54 -12.74 10.27
C CYS A 149 -27.81 -13.61 10.36
N ARG A 150 -27.96 -14.37 11.46
CA ARG A 150 -29.13 -15.20 11.73
C ARG A 150 -30.42 -14.35 11.84
N LEU A 151 -30.35 -13.18 12.46
CA LEU A 151 -31.48 -12.26 12.57
C LEU A 151 -32.06 -11.91 11.19
N ILE A 152 -31.22 -11.62 10.21
CA ILE A 152 -31.67 -11.32 8.85
C ILE A 152 -32.36 -12.53 8.21
N TYR A 153 -31.82 -13.73 8.41
CA TYR A 153 -32.43 -14.96 7.89
C TYR A 153 -33.81 -15.23 8.55
N THR A 154 -33.97 -15.01 9.85
CA THR A 154 -35.26 -15.18 10.54
C THR A 154 -36.32 -14.19 10.07
N LEU A 155 -35.90 -13.01 9.60
CA LEU A 155 -36.77 -12.03 8.98
C LEU A 155 -37.06 -12.28 7.50
N GLY A 156 -36.67 -13.46 6.97
CA GLY A 156 -36.90 -13.85 5.58
C GLY A 156 -35.89 -13.26 4.58
N GLY A 157 -34.78 -12.69 5.07
CA GLY A 157 -33.72 -12.15 4.23
C GLY A 157 -32.89 -13.22 3.53
N THR A 158 -32.35 -12.87 2.38
CA THR A 158 -31.46 -13.72 1.58
C THR A 158 -30.00 -13.56 1.99
N ARG A 159 -29.12 -14.43 1.50
CA ARG A 159 -27.66 -14.32 1.70
C ARG A 159 -27.10 -12.99 1.20
N PHE A 160 -27.68 -12.44 0.14
CA PHE A 160 -27.31 -11.11 -0.37
C PHE A 160 -27.73 -9.98 0.57
N ASP A 161 -28.90 -10.13 1.25
CA ASP A 161 -29.34 -9.16 2.26
C ASP A 161 -28.40 -9.16 3.47
N VAL A 162 -27.95 -10.32 3.92
CA VAL A 162 -26.93 -10.44 4.98
C VAL A 162 -25.64 -9.73 4.56
N TYR A 163 -25.14 -9.99 3.36
CA TYR A 163 -23.95 -9.33 2.84
C TYR A 163 -24.09 -7.81 2.84
N LYS A 164 -25.15 -7.30 2.21
CA LYS A 164 -25.35 -5.86 2.01
C LYS A 164 -25.68 -5.10 3.29
N LYS A 165 -26.46 -5.70 4.20
CA LYS A 165 -26.98 -4.99 5.40
C LYS A 165 -26.15 -5.23 6.66
N VAL A 166 -25.37 -6.31 6.70
CA VAL A 166 -24.59 -6.69 7.89
C VAL A 166 -23.10 -6.74 7.60
N ILE A 167 -22.67 -7.58 6.65
CA ILE A 167 -21.24 -7.82 6.41
C ILE A 167 -20.53 -6.55 5.92
N LEU A 168 -21.00 -5.97 4.83
CA LEU A 168 -20.37 -4.81 4.21
C LEU A 168 -20.32 -3.59 5.14
N PRO A 169 -21.43 -3.18 5.81
CA PRO A 169 -21.38 -2.03 6.72
C PRO A 169 -20.54 -2.28 7.97
N SER A 170 -20.49 -3.51 8.49
CA SER A 170 -19.68 -3.85 9.67
C SER A 170 -18.18 -3.88 9.38
N SER A 171 -17.78 -3.97 8.12
CA SER A 171 -16.38 -4.04 7.70
C SER A 171 -15.77 -2.67 7.39
N VAL A 172 -16.60 -1.63 7.21
CA VAL A 172 -16.15 -0.26 6.89
C VAL A 172 -15.38 0.43 8.03
N PRO A 173 -15.64 0.17 9.33
CA PRO A 173 -14.88 0.77 10.43
C PRO A 173 -13.49 0.15 10.66
N GLY A 174 -13.11 -0.87 9.98
CA GLY A 174 -11.78 -1.50 10.03
C GLY A 174 -10.91 -1.03 8.88
#